data_9e65821bb865a14131389321b3b74289
#
_entry.id   9e65821bb865a14131389321b3b74289
#
_cell.length_a   1.000
_cell.length_b   1.000
_cell.length_c   1.000
_cell.angle_alpha   90.00
_cell.angle_beta   90.00
_cell.angle_gamma   90.00
#
_symmetry.space_group_name_H-M   'P 1'
#
loop_
_entity.id
_entity.type
_entity.pdbx_description
1 polymer ?
#
loop_
_entity_poly.entity_id
_entity_poly.type
_entity_poly.pdbx_seq_one_letter_code
_entity_poly.pdbx_strand_id
1 'polypeptide(L)'
;MAGECTTVFEGTREREQRGDVLVVIKPDNTVLVHDAAGYQPIAWLTRAESVTIDDGAVTARDGDELLRVVTHEEHGSARYPASNAGVPVRDCPDCAGTLVRARSEVTCTGCDAAYGIPSDAAVTGGRCDDCGLPTLRVERGRAFELCLDRECDSLDDAVTAAFDREWDCPHCDGDLLILRRGGLLAGCEHYPDCDTGFSIPSGVVVGDCDCGLPLFETAGGTRCLDRSCTERE
;
A
#
# COMPACT_ATOMS: atom_id res chain seq x y z
N MET A 1 21.89 -17.61 -7.59
CA MET A 1 22.84 -18.71 -7.83
C MET A 1 22.90 -18.95 -9.34
N ALA A 2 24.07 -19.19 -9.87
CA ALA A 2 24.31 -19.61 -11.25
C ALA A 2 25.13 -20.91 -11.27
N GLY A 3 24.81 -21.84 -12.15
CA GLY A 3 25.53 -23.10 -12.24
C GLY A 3 24.90 -24.11 -13.18
N GLU A 4 25.58 -25.24 -13.38
CA GLU A 4 25.03 -26.39 -14.07
C GLU A 4 24.02 -27.09 -13.15
N CYS A 5 22.76 -27.13 -13.54
CA CYS A 5 21.67 -27.65 -12.71
C CYS A 5 20.74 -28.57 -13.50
N THR A 6 20.11 -29.49 -12.77
CA THR A 6 18.89 -30.17 -13.22
C THR A 6 17.70 -29.50 -12.58
N THR A 7 16.77 -29.00 -13.40
CA THR A 7 15.52 -28.36 -12.97
C THR A 7 14.38 -29.32 -13.21
N VAL A 8 13.63 -29.64 -12.17
CA VAL A 8 12.44 -30.50 -12.19
C VAL A 8 11.24 -29.67 -11.76
N PHE A 9 10.18 -29.66 -12.54
CA PHE A 9 8.88 -29.13 -12.18
C PHE A 9 7.86 -30.25 -12.20
N GLU A 10 7.18 -30.44 -11.07
CA GLU A 10 6.06 -31.38 -10.89
C GLU A 10 4.80 -30.58 -10.53
N GLY A 11 3.66 -30.92 -11.13
CA GLY A 11 2.38 -30.25 -10.95
C GLY A 11 1.46 -30.49 -12.12
N THR A 12 0.79 -29.43 -12.62
CA THR A 12 -0.06 -29.51 -13.81
C THR A 12 0.66 -29.99 -15.07
N ARG A 13 1.99 -29.90 -15.10
CA ARG A 13 2.89 -30.44 -16.14
C ARG A 13 4.17 -30.93 -15.47
N GLU A 14 4.62 -32.09 -15.85
CA GLU A 14 5.95 -32.61 -15.47
C GLU A 14 6.96 -32.16 -16.50
N ARG A 15 8.09 -31.59 -16.05
CA ARG A 15 9.18 -31.17 -16.91
C ARG A 15 10.51 -31.31 -16.18
N GLU A 16 11.47 -31.91 -16.87
CA GLU A 16 12.86 -31.98 -16.43
C GLU A 16 13.78 -31.39 -17.50
N GLN A 17 14.73 -30.57 -17.08
CA GLN A 17 15.72 -29.91 -17.94
C GLN A 17 17.06 -29.83 -17.24
N ARG A 18 18.16 -29.89 -18.01
CA ARG A 18 19.52 -29.74 -17.49
C ARG A 18 20.31 -28.75 -18.33
N GLY A 19 21.09 -27.90 -17.68
CA GLY A 19 21.97 -26.93 -18.32
C GLY A 19 22.52 -25.91 -17.34
N ASP A 20 23.29 -24.97 -17.87
CA ASP A 20 23.73 -23.79 -17.13
C ASP A 20 22.58 -22.82 -16.97
N VAL A 21 22.17 -22.58 -15.74
CA VAL A 21 21.01 -21.74 -15.42
C VAL A 21 21.32 -20.70 -14.35
N LEU A 22 20.53 -19.63 -14.37
CA LEU A 22 20.45 -18.64 -13.30
C LEU A 22 19.18 -18.90 -12.47
N VAL A 23 19.34 -19.19 -11.18
CA VAL A 23 18.25 -19.33 -10.25
C VAL A 23 18.12 -18.08 -9.42
N VAL A 24 16.93 -17.46 -9.43
CA VAL A 24 16.60 -16.26 -8.64
C VAL A 24 15.54 -16.63 -7.63
N ILE A 25 15.82 -16.41 -6.35
CA ILE A 25 14.87 -16.57 -5.25
C ILE A 25 14.56 -15.19 -4.71
N LYS A 26 13.29 -14.80 -4.75
CA LYS A 26 12.83 -13.49 -4.30
C LYS A 26 12.35 -13.54 -2.85
N PRO A 27 12.30 -12.39 -2.14
CA PRO A 27 11.82 -12.32 -0.75
C PRO A 27 10.40 -12.84 -0.53
N ASP A 28 9.57 -12.88 -1.57
CA ASP A 28 8.20 -13.40 -1.53
C ASP A 28 8.11 -14.90 -1.85
N ASN A 29 9.21 -15.65 -1.73
CA ASN A 29 9.33 -17.05 -2.08
C ASN A 29 9.08 -17.37 -3.57
N THR A 30 9.12 -16.38 -4.45
CA THR A 30 9.11 -16.65 -5.90
C THR A 30 10.46 -17.20 -6.33
N VAL A 31 10.47 -18.36 -6.98
CA VAL A 31 11.66 -18.97 -7.57
C VAL A 31 11.54 -18.91 -9.08
N LEU A 32 12.58 -18.39 -9.76
CA LEU A 32 12.69 -18.28 -11.21
C LEU A 32 13.95 -18.99 -11.66
N VAL A 33 13.87 -19.75 -12.75
CA VAL A 33 15.02 -20.41 -13.39
C VAL A 33 15.12 -19.91 -14.82
N HIS A 34 16.26 -19.31 -15.17
CA HIS A 34 16.55 -18.79 -16.50
C HIS A 34 17.71 -19.56 -17.12
N ASP A 35 17.61 -19.86 -18.40
CA ASP A 35 18.71 -20.34 -19.24
C ASP A 35 19.30 -19.20 -20.10
N ALA A 36 20.18 -19.53 -21.03
CA ALA A 36 20.79 -18.56 -21.95
C ALA A 36 19.83 -18.08 -23.04
N ALA A 37 18.68 -18.71 -23.20
CA ALA A 37 17.76 -18.44 -24.32
C ALA A 37 16.53 -17.67 -23.87
N GLY A 38 16.35 -16.46 -24.42
CA GLY A 38 15.16 -15.66 -24.20
C GLY A 38 15.12 -14.88 -22.88
N TYR A 39 14.03 -14.14 -22.69
CA TYR A 39 13.83 -13.26 -21.54
C TYR A 39 12.90 -13.87 -20.45
N GLN A 40 12.17 -14.93 -20.79
CA GLN A 40 11.28 -15.61 -19.84
C GLN A 40 12.01 -16.72 -19.09
N PRO A 41 11.66 -16.96 -17.81
CA PRO A 41 12.18 -18.12 -17.11
C PRO A 41 11.70 -19.41 -17.77
N ILE A 42 12.56 -20.43 -17.77
CA ILE A 42 12.21 -21.78 -18.27
C ILE A 42 11.37 -22.57 -17.29
N ALA A 43 11.49 -22.26 -15.99
CA ALA A 43 10.65 -22.78 -14.90
C ALA A 43 10.49 -21.72 -13.83
N TRP A 44 9.34 -21.68 -13.18
CA TRP A 44 9.08 -20.78 -12.05
C TRP A 44 7.97 -21.31 -11.15
N LEU A 45 8.04 -20.91 -9.88
CA LEU A 45 6.97 -21.04 -8.91
C LEU A 45 6.85 -19.71 -8.16
N THR A 46 5.67 -19.09 -8.18
CA THR A 46 5.46 -17.75 -7.61
C THR A 46 4.87 -17.85 -6.22
N ARG A 47 5.47 -17.12 -5.25
CA ARG A 47 4.98 -17.06 -3.87
C ARG A 47 4.75 -18.41 -3.22
N ALA A 48 5.70 -19.34 -3.45
CA ALA A 48 5.63 -20.67 -2.90
C ALA A 48 5.40 -20.66 -1.38
N GLU A 49 4.63 -21.59 -0.88
CA GLU A 49 4.40 -21.77 0.58
C GLU A 49 5.70 -21.99 1.32
N SER A 50 6.63 -22.70 0.69
CA SER A 50 7.97 -22.93 1.26
C SER A 50 9.06 -22.97 0.18
N VAL A 51 10.23 -22.46 0.55
CA VAL A 51 11.48 -22.61 -0.21
C VAL A 51 12.56 -23.10 0.73
N THR A 52 13.19 -24.22 0.39
CA THR A 52 14.33 -24.77 1.13
C THR A 52 15.57 -24.82 0.24
N ILE A 53 16.73 -24.61 0.84
CA ILE A 53 18.05 -24.70 0.18
C ILE A 53 18.88 -25.67 1.01
N ASP A 54 19.00 -26.89 0.53
CA ASP A 54 19.72 -27.97 1.23
C ASP A 54 20.57 -28.79 0.26
N ASP A 55 21.78 -29.16 0.66
CA ASP A 55 22.68 -30.06 -0.08
C ASP A 55 22.83 -29.78 -1.58
N GLY A 56 22.93 -28.47 -1.93
CA GLY A 56 23.07 -28.05 -3.32
C GLY A 56 21.76 -28.12 -4.14
N ALA A 57 20.62 -28.23 -3.47
CA ALA A 57 19.31 -28.17 -4.11
C ALA A 57 18.47 -27.02 -3.58
N VAL A 58 17.75 -26.36 -4.47
CA VAL A 58 16.65 -25.43 -4.16
C VAL A 58 15.34 -26.16 -4.41
N THR A 59 14.48 -26.21 -3.41
CA THR A 59 13.16 -26.83 -3.51
C THR A 59 12.08 -25.84 -3.10
N ALA A 60 11.17 -25.50 -3.99
CA ALA A 60 10.00 -24.69 -3.75
C ALA A 60 8.72 -25.53 -3.86
N ARG A 61 7.75 -25.32 -2.96
CA ARG A 61 6.47 -26.04 -2.92
C ARG A 61 5.31 -25.07 -2.75
N ASP A 62 4.23 -25.34 -3.49
CA ASP A 62 2.95 -24.64 -3.37
C ASP A 62 1.82 -25.64 -3.65
N GLY A 63 1.13 -26.10 -2.61
CA GLY A 63 0.17 -27.21 -2.70
C GLY A 63 0.77 -28.44 -3.35
N ASP A 64 0.22 -28.85 -4.50
CA ASP A 64 0.67 -30.00 -5.28
C ASP A 64 1.79 -29.67 -6.28
N GLU A 65 2.22 -28.41 -6.38
CA GLU A 65 3.28 -27.98 -7.29
C GLU A 65 4.64 -28.02 -6.60
N LEU A 66 5.63 -28.56 -7.30
CA LEU A 66 7.02 -28.64 -6.86
C LEU A 66 7.95 -28.12 -7.95
N LEU A 67 8.81 -27.18 -7.59
CA LEU A 67 9.97 -26.80 -8.39
C LEU A 67 11.23 -27.18 -7.61
N ARG A 68 12.04 -28.07 -8.18
CA ARG A 68 13.31 -28.51 -7.61
C ARG A 68 14.45 -28.23 -8.58
N VAL A 69 15.50 -27.56 -8.10
CA VAL A 69 16.71 -27.28 -8.85
C VAL A 69 17.88 -27.94 -8.11
N VAL A 70 18.49 -28.94 -8.73
CA VAL A 70 19.65 -29.66 -8.19
C VAL A 70 20.90 -29.15 -8.88
N THR A 71 21.83 -28.58 -8.12
CA THR A 71 23.10 -28.04 -8.62
C THR A 71 24.14 -29.13 -8.72
N HIS A 72 24.77 -29.27 -9.89
CA HIS A 72 25.88 -30.20 -10.14
C HIS A 72 27.23 -29.47 -10.04
N GLU A 73 27.28 -28.24 -10.58
CA GLU A 73 28.42 -27.35 -10.49
C GLU A 73 27.93 -25.93 -10.23
N GLU A 74 28.39 -25.31 -9.15
CA GLU A 74 28.05 -23.91 -8.82
C GLU A 74 29.13 -22.98 -9.40
N HIS A 75 28.71 -22.04 -10.27
CA HIS A 75 29.58 -21.02 -10.81
C HIS A 75 29.63 -19.78 -9.92
N GLY A 76 28.61 -19.58 -9.09
CA GLY A 76 28.57 -18.52 -8.11
C GLY A 76 27.17 -18.30 -7.51
N SER A 77 27.18 -17.74 -6.30
CA SER A 77 25.96 -17.30 -5.62
C SER A 77 26.16 -15.96 -4.90
N ALA A 78 25.11 -15.17 -4.83
CA ALA A 78 25.12 -13.92 -4.12
C ALA A 78 23.74 -13.64 -3.52
N ARG A 79 23.71 -12.90 -2.42
CA ARG A 79 22.48 -12.40 -1.78
C ARG A 79 22.53 -10.89 -1.74
N TYR A 80 21.46 -10.28 -2.23
CA TYR A 80 21.30 -8.83 -2.23
C TYR A 80 19.99 -8.45 -1.58
N PRO A 81 19.93 -7.33 -0.82
CA PRO A 81 18.66 -6.78 -0.39
C PRO A 81 17.82 -6.37 -1.60
N ALA A 82 16.53 -6.61 -1.53
CA ALA A 82 15.58 -6.16 -2.55
C ALA A 82 14.41 -5.44 -1.86
N SER A 83 14.00 -4.32 -2.43
CA SER A 83 12.84 -3.55 -2.00
C SER A 83 11.82 -3.43 -3.12
N ASN A 84 10.64 -2.90 -2.83
CA ASN A 84 9.70 -2.51 -3.85
C ASN A 84 10.29 -1.36 -4.68
N ALA A 85 10.26 -1.50 -5.99
CA ALA A 85 10.56 -0.38 -6.87
C ALA A 85 9.37 0.56 -6.93
N GLY A 86 9.64 1.86 -6.96
CA GLY A 86 8.62 2.90 -6.99
C GLY A 86 9.12 4.19 -7.62
N VAL A 87 8.30 5.21 -7.57
CA VAL A 87 8.66 6.54 -8.08
C VAL A 87 9.53 7.25 -7.04
N PRO A 88 10.73 7.71 -7.39
CA PRO A 88 11.53 8.55 -6.49
C PRO A 88 10.75 9.82 -6.11
N VAL A 89 10.73 10.14 -4.85
CA VAL A 89 10.02 11.32 -4.32
C VAL A 89 11.02 12.40 -3.93
N ARG A 90 11.99 12.05 -3.08
CA ARG A 90 12.98 12.97 -2.51
C ARG A 90 14.10 12.19 -1.82
N ASP A 91 15.20 12.87 -1.52
CA ASP A 91 16.25 12.35 -0.63
C ASP A 91 15.70 12.22 0.80
N CYS A 92 16.12 11.16 1.49
CA CYS A 92 15.74 10.93 2.88
C CYS A 92 16.43 11.97 3.78
N PRO A 93 15.70 12.63 4.70
CA PRO A 93 16.32 13.60 5.62
C PRO A 93 17.27 12.96 6.64
N ASP A 94 17.08 11.65 6.93
CA ASP A 94 17.79 10.94 7.99
C ASP A 94 19.01 10.14 7.49
N CYS A 95 19.11 9.90 6.19
CA CYS A 95 20.19 9.13 5.58
C CYS A 95 20.48 9.56 4.14
N ALA A 96 21.50 8.94 3.50
CA ALA A 96 21.82 9.21 2.10
C ALA A 96 20.95 8.45 1.08
N GLY A 97 19.88 7.79 1.54
CA GLY A 97 18.97 7.04 0.68
C GLY A 97 17.92 7.92 0.03
N THR A 98 17.23 7.39 -0.96
CA THR A 98 16.12 8.05 -1.64
C THR A 98 14.79 7.51 -1.13
N LEU A 99 13.83 8.40 -0.86
CA LEU A 99 12.44 8.04 -0.59
C LEU A 99 11.75 7.64 -1.90
N VAL A 100 11.15 6.46 -1.92
CA VAL A 100 10.49 5.87 -3.10
C VAL A 100 9.04 5.58 -2.77
N ARG A 101 8.13 6.09 -3.56
CA ARG A 101 6.70 5.79 -3.46
C ARG A 101 6.37 4.52 -4.24
N ALA A 102 5.88 3.49 -3.55
CA ALA A 102 5.34 2.28 -4.14
C ALA A 102 3.94 2.01 -3.58
N ARG A 103 2.92 2.05 -4.44
CA ARG A 103 1.51 1.87 -4.04
C ARG A 103 1.06 2.91 -3.00
N SER A 104 0.69 2.46 -1.80
CA SER A 104 0.20 3.28 -0.68
C SER A 104 1.26 3.55 0.39
N GLU A 105 2.54 3.46 0.03
CA GLU A 105 3.65 3.61 0.95
C GLU A 105 4.81 4.37 0.31
N VAL A 106 5.54 5.11 1.12
CA VAL A 106 6.84 5.69 0.78
C VAL A 106 7.89 5.03 1.67
N THR A 107 8.88 4.40 1.07
CA THR A 107 9.98 3.74 1.80
C THR A 107 11.32 4.34 1.43
N CYS A 108 12.28 4.29 2.35
CA CYS A 108 13.64 4.71 2.08
C CYS A 108 14.47 3.57 1.50
N THR A 109 15.33 3.85 0.52
CA THR A 109 16.25 2.85 -0.05
C THR A 109 17.52 2.65 0.77
N GLY A 110 17.77 3.52 1.78
CA GLY A 110 19.00 3.52 2.56
C GLY A 110 18.82 3.24 4.06
N CYS A 111 17.59 3.33 4.59
CA CYS A 111 17.25 3.00 5.96
C CYS A 111 15.87 2.34 6.02
N ASP A 112 15.43 1.95 7.23
CA ASP A 112 14.16 1.22 7.43
C ASP A 112 12.93 2.16 7.51
N ALA A 113 13.06 3.45 7.16
CA ALA A 113 11.96 4.40 7.20
C ALA A 113 10.86 4.01 6.19
N ALA A 114 9.63 3.93 6.67
CA ALA A 114 8.45 3.59 5.90
C ALA A 114 7.24 4.41 6.38
N TYR A 115 6.54 5.03 5.43
CA TYR A 115 5.42 5.94 5.69
C TYR A 115 4.21 5.52 4.87
N GLY A 116 3.09 5.21 5.54
CA GLY A 116 1.84 4.92 4.87
C GLY A 116 1.19 6.17 4.30
N ILE A 117 0.68 6.08 3.08
CA ILE A 117 -0.04 7.15 2.41
C ILE A 117 -1.54 6.92 2.61
N PRO A 118 -2.30 7.91 3.12
CA PRO A 118 -3.76 7.82 3.17
C PRO A 118 -4.36 7.55 1.78
N SER A 119 -5.50 6.87 1.73
CA SER A 119 -6.21 6.63 0.47
C SER A 119 -6.51 7.96 -0.22
N ASP A 120 -6.31 8.00 -1.53
CA ASP A 120 -6.51 9.15 -2.40
C ASP A 120 -5.61 10.38 -2.11
N ALA A 121 -4.59 10.22 -1.24
CA ALA A 121 -3.57 11.23 -1.05
C ALA A 121 -2.51 11.22 -2.15
N ALA A 122 -2.07 12.41 -2.55
CA ALA A 122 -0.98 12.60 -3.50
C ALA A 122 0.25 13.15 -2.78
N VAL A 123 1.40 12.51 -3.00
CA VAL A 123 2.68 13.08 -2.57
C VAL A 123 2.98 14.31 -3.43
N THR A 124 3.24 15.43 -2.79
CA THR A 124 3.54 16.71 -3.47
C THR A 124 5.05 16.93 -3.59
N GLY A 125 5.44 17.97 -4.34
CA GLY A 125 6.83 18.44 -4.36
C GLY A 125 7.23 19.27 -3.13
N GLY A 126 6.29 19.50 -2.20
CA GLY A 126 6.49 20.26 -0.98
C GLY A 126 7.43 19.55 0.01
N ARG A 127 7.86 20.30 1.02
CA ARG A 127 8.71 19.82 2.11
C ARG A 127 8.11 20.28 3.43
N CYS A 128 8.02 19.40 4.39
CA CYS A 128 7.67 19.75 5.75
C CYS A 128 8.80 20.58 6.38
N ASP A 129 8.45 21.72 6.97
CA ASP A 129 9.42 22.63 7.58
C ASP A 129 10.02 22.05 8.87
N ASP A 130 9.27 21.20 9.58
CA ASP A 130 9.69 20.62 10.85
C ASP A 130 10.66 19.44 10.68
N CYS A 131 10.34 18.47 9.81
CA CYS A 131 11.10 17.22 9.69
C CYS A 131 11.77 17.02 8.32
N GLY A 132 11.47 17.86 7.34
CA GLY A 132 12.09 17.81 6.01
C GLY A 132 11.58 16.74 5.08
N LEU A 133 10.61 15.92 5.50
CA LEU A 133 9.94 14.92 4.68
C LEU A 133 9.05 15.56 3.60
N PRO A 134 8.68 14.83 2.53
CA PRO A 134 7.69 15.30 1.57
C PRO A 134 6.35 15.63 2.22
N THR A 135 5.59 16.52 1.60
CA THR A 135 4.20 16.77 1.99
C THR A 135 3.22 15.94 1.14
N LEU A 136 2.03 15.74 1.70
CA LEU A 136 0.89 15.09 1.09
C LEU A 136 -0.22 16.10 0.87
N ARG A 137 -0.88 16.03 -0.29
CA ARG A 137 -2.19 16.65 -0.49
C ARG A 137 -3.25 15.56 -0.36
N VAL A 138 -4.22 15.78 0.52
CA VAL A 138 -5.31 14.84 0.78
C VAL A 138 -6.62 15.63 0.95
N GLU A 139 -7.72 15.06 0.49
CA GLU A 139 -9.05 15.70 0.55
C GLU A 139 -9.96 14.90 1.48
N ARG A 140 -10.43 15.56 2.55
CA ARG A 140 -11.41 15.07 3.52
C ARG A 140 -12.27 16.21 4.02
N GLY A 141 -13.30 16.56 3.25
CA GLY A 141 -14.13 17.75 3.48
C GLY A 141 -13.54 19.01 2.89
N ARG A 142 -12.23 19.20 2.98
CA ARG A 142 -11.44 20.20 2.25
C ARG A 142 -10.08 19.60 1.88
N ALA A 143 -9.30 20.34 1.10
CA ALA A 143 -7.93 19.96 0.79
C ALA A 143 -7.01 20.34 1.96
N PHE A 144 -6.23 19.34 2.43
CA PHE A 144 -5.17 19.50 3.42
C PHE A 144 -3.82 19.27 2.76
N GLU A 145 -2.82 20.04 3.18
CA GLU A 145 -1.42 19.78 2.88
C GLU A 145 -0.72 19.41 4.20
N LEU A 146 -0.27 18.18 4.32
CA LEU A 146 0.19 17.56 5.56
C LEU A 146 1.56 16.94 5.36
N CYS A 147 2.30 16.73 6.44
CA CYS A 147 3.53 15.95 6.40
C CYS A 147 3.27 14.48 5.99
N LEU A 148 4.22 13.87 5.30
CA LEU A 148 4.22 12.42 5.02
C LEU A 148 4.20 11.60 6.31
N ASP A 149 4.89 12.08 7.34
CA ASP A 149 4.87 11.46 8.67
C ASP A 149 3.64 11.91 9.45
N ARG A 150 2.74 10.98 9.71
CA ARG A 150 1.51 11.21 10.49
C ARG A 150 1.76 11.57 11.96
N GLU A 151 2.97 11.29 12.49
CA GLU A 151 3.35 11.68 13.84
C GLU A 151 3.80 13.14 13.90
N CYS A 152 4.25 13.68 12.77
CA CYS A 152 4.59 15.09 12.62
C CYS A 152 3.31 15.93 12.37
N ASP A 153 2.41 15.43 11.49
CA ASP A 153 1.18 16.15 11.10
C ASP A 153 0.08 15.14 10.75
N SER A 154 -0.97 15.09 11.54
CA SER A 154 -2.02 14.08 11.49
C SER A 154 -3.22 14.53 10.65
N LEU A 155 -3.60 13.72 9.65
CA LEU A 155 -4.84 13.94 8.89
C LEU A 155 -6.08 13.93 9.80
N ASP A 156 -6.11 13.00 10.78
CA ASP A 156 -7.25 12.86 11.69
C ASP A 156 -7.41 14.14 12.53
N ASP A 157 -6.31 14.70 13.02
CA ASP A 157 -6.32 15.94 13.82
C ASP A 157 -6.71 17.14 12.96
N ALA A 158 -6.21 17.23 11.73
CA ALA A 158 -6.53 18.29 10.79
C ALA A 158 -8.03 18.28 10.42
N VAL A 159 -8.60 17.11 10.18
CA VAL A 159 -10.04 16.96 9.88
C VAL A 159 -10.89 17.25 11.13
N THR A 160 -10.47 16.78 12.30
CA THR A 160 -11.15 17.09 13.57
C THR A 160 -11.16 18.60 13.83
N ALA A 161 -10.02 19.26 13.70
CA ALA A 161 -9.92 20.71 13.89
C ALA A 161 -10.75 21.52 12.88
N ALA A 162 -11.02 20.94 11.71
CA ALA A 162 -11.78 21.62 10.65
C ALA A 162 -13.28 21.43 10.75
N PHE A 163 -13.76 20.28 11.23
CA PHE A 163 -15.16 19.86 11.09
C PHE A 163 -15.80 19.31 12.37
N ASP A 164 -15.10 19.27 13.50
CA ASP A 164 -15.70 18.80 14.74
C ASP A 164 -16.86 19.75 15.14
N ARG A 165 -18.06 19.19 15.31
CA ARG A 165 -19.30 19.93 15.59
C ARG A 165 -19.74 20.93 14.50
N GLU A 166 -19.22 20.83 13.27
CA GLU A 166 -19.64 21.69 12.17
C GLU A 166 -20.95 21.21 11.51
N TRP A 167 -21.32 19.96 11.73
CA TRP A 167 -22.49 19.35 11.10
C TRP A 167 -23.49 18.87 12.14
N ASP A 168 -24.77 19.23 11.93
CA ASP A 168 -25.86 18.79 12.77
C ASP A 168 -26.24 17.33 12.48
N CYS A 169 -26.71 16.61 13.51
CA CYS A 169 -27.23 15.28 13.35
C CYS A 169 -28.62 15.31 12.70
N PRO A 170 -28.87 14.62 11.57
CA PRO A 170 -30.16 14.65 10.89
C PRO A 170 -31.28 13.90 11.65
N HIS A 171 -30.96 13.18 12.74
CA HIS A 171 -31.91 12.37 13.48
C HIS A 171 -32.20 12.85 14.91
N CYS A 172 -31.43 13.81 15.41
CA CYS A 172 -31.65 14.42 16.72
C CYS A 172 -31.06 15.84 16.77
N ASP A 173 -31.19 16.53 17.91
CA ASP A 173 -30.74 17.93 18.10
C ASP A 173 -29.23 18.03 18.46
N GLY A 174 -28.46 16.95 18.30
CA GLY A 174 -27.05 16.93 18.63
C GLY A 174 -26.14 17.16 17.42
N ASP A 175 -24.88 17.43 17.71
CA ASP A 175 -23.84 17.65 16.70
C ASP A 175 -23.19 16.32 16.24
N LEU A 176 -22.59 16.36 15.06
CA LEU A 176 -21.72 15.29 14.60
C LEU A 176 -20.27 15.57 15.04
N LEU A 177 -19.69 14.61 15.79
CA LEU A 177 -18.31 14.63 16.23
C LEU A 177 -17.43 13.88 15.23
N ILE A 178 -16.22 14.40 14.98
CA ILE A 178 -15.24 13.69 14.16
C ILE A 178 -14.53 12.63 14.99
N LEU A 179 -14.72 11.39 14.61
CA LEU A 179 -14.21 10.21 15.31
C LEU A 179 -13.36 9.34 14.39
N ARG A 180 -12.41 8.62 14.99
CA ARG A 180 -11.63 7.58 14.33
C ARG A 180 -12.10 6.19 14.74
N ARG A 181 -12.72 5.46 13.80
CA ARG A 181 -13.18 4.09 14.04
C ARG A 181 -13.01 3.24 12.77
N GLY A 182 -11.79 2.77 12.54
CA GLY A 182 -11.43 2.09 11.27
C GLY A 182 -11.37 3.03 10.05
N GLY A 183 -11.44 4.35 10.28
CA GLY A 183 -11.47 5.46 9.34
C GLY A 183 -12.04 6.70 10.01
N LEU A 184 -12.04 7.83 9.29
CA LEU A 184 -12.69 9.07 9.77
C LEU A 184 -14.21 8.97 9.65
N LEU A 185 -14.91 9.22 10.73
CA LEU A 185 -16.35 9.10 10.91
C LEU A 185 -16.89 10.40 11.52
N ALA A 186 -17.99 10.91 10.97
CA ALA A 186 -18.83 11.91 11.64
C ALA A 186 -19.94 11.17 12.41
N GLY A 187 -19.87 11.12 13.74
CA GLY A 187 -20.77 10.37 14.63
C GLY A 187 -21.53 11.29 15.57
N CYS A 188 -22.80 10.98 15.87
CA CYS A 188 -23.62 11.77 16.77
C CYS A 188 -23.05 11.80 18.20
N GLU A 189 -23.05 12.98 18.82
CA GLU A 189 -22.61 13.16 20.21
C GLU A 189 -23.50 12.46 21.23
N HIS A 190 -24.77 12.20 20.90
CA HIS A 190 -25.73 11.50 21.75
C HIS A 190 -25.61 9.96 21.67
N TYR A 191 -24.52 9.41 21.11
CA TYR A 191 -24.32 7.98 21.16
C TYR A 191 -24.20 7.49 22.61
N PRO A 192 -24.85 6.40 23.05
CA PRO A 192 -25.55 5.40 22.23
C PRO A 192 -27.05 5.64 22.00
N ASP A 193 -27.66 6.71 22.56
CA ASP A 193 -29.09 7.01 22.40
C ASP A 193 -29.43 7.33 20.91
N CYS A 194 -28.51 7.93 20.18
CA CYS A 194 -28.54 8.14 18.74
C CYS A 194 -27.34 7.45 18.09
N ASP A 195 -27.56 6.44 17.25
CA ASP A 195 -26.52 5.64 16.59
C ASP A 195 -26.08 6.18 15.22
N THR A 196 -26.45 7.42 14.91
CA THR A 196 -26.12 8.09 13.65
C THR A 196 -24.62 8.22 13.47
N GLY A 197 -24.11 7.78 12.31
CA GLY A 197 -22.69 7.89 11.97
C GLY A 197 -22.44 7.73 10.48
N PHE A 198 -21.60 8.60 9.92
CA PHE A 198 -21.27 8.66 8.51
C PHE A 198 -19.77 8.63 8.28
N SER A 199 -19.30 7.77 7.37
CA SER A 199 -17.88 7.80 6.96
C SER A 199 -17.60 9.04 6.12
N ILE A 200 -16.59 9.82 6.51
CA ILE A 200 -16.16 11.01 5.76
C ILE A 200 -15.51 10.56 4.45
N PRO A 201 -16.06 10.97 3.29
CA PRO A 201 -15.52 10.56 2.00
C PRO A 201 -14.22 11.29 1.65
N SER A 202 -13.46 10.73 0.69
CA SER A 202 -12.46 11.48 -0.06
C SER A 202 -13.15 12.51 -0.93
N GLY A 203 -12.73 13.77 -0.84
CA GLY A 203 -13.30 14.88 -1.58
C GLY A 203 -13.48 16.13 -0.74
N VAL A 204 -14.03 17.16 -1.32
CA VAL A 204 -14.25 18.48 -0.69
C VAL A 204 -15.74 18.79 -0.57
N VAL A 205 -16.12 19.49 0.48
CA VAL A 205 -17.50 20.01 0.65
C VAL A 205 -17.72 21.13 -0.35
N VAL A 206 -18.79 21.01 -1.13
CA VAL A 206 -19.16 21.99 -2.18
C VAL A 206 -20.50 22.65 -1.94
N GLY A 207 -21.22 22.27 -0.90
CA GLY A 207 -22.51 22.81 -0.51
C GLY A 207 -23.25 21.91 0.45
N ASP A 208 -24.54 22.16 0.62
CA ASP A 208 -25.43 21.42 1.50
C ASP A 208 -26.42 20.60 0.67
N CYS A 209 -26.75 19.43 1.16
CA CYS A 209 -27.82 18.58 0.62
C CYS A 209 -29.17 19.04 1.18
N ASP A 210 -30.27 18.80 0.47
CA ASP A 210 -31.63 19.10 0.95
C ASP A 210 -31.96 18.41 2.28
N CYS A 211 -31.24 17.34 2.64
CA CYS A 211 -31.33 16.68 3.95
C CYS A 211 -30.57 17.40 5.07
N GLY A 212 -29.93 18.53 4.82
CA GLY A 212 -29.16 19.32 5.80
C GLY A 212 -27.71 18.84 6.00
N LEU A 213 -27.26 17.73 5.39
CA LEU A 213 -25.90 17.25 5.47
C LEU A 213 -25.01 17.80 4.33
N PRO A 214 -23.68 17.89 4.51
CA PRO A 214 -22.81 18.41 3.48
C PRO A 214 -22.77 17.54 2.21
N LEU A 215 -22.68 18.20 1.05
CA LEU A 215 -22.40 17.59 -0.25
C LEU A 215 -20.90 17.60 -0.52
N PHE A 216 -20.37 16.45 -0.93
CA PHE A 216 -18.97 16.27 -1.29
C PHE A 216 -18.79 16.10 -2.78
N GLU A 217 -17.88 16.87 -3.36
CA GLU A 217 -17.33 16.57 -4.67
C GLU A 217 -16.22 15.54 -4.53
N THR A 218 -16.39 14.37 -5.17
CA THR A 218 -15.47 13.23 -5.12
C THR A 218 -15.06 12.83 -6.53
N ALA A 219 -14.06 11.96 -6.68
CA ALA A 219 -13.68 11.41 -7.99
C ALA A 219 -14.83 10.69 -8.72
N GLY A 220 -15.85 10.22 -7.99
CA GLY A 220 -17.04 9.56 -8.53
C GLY A 220 -18.24 10.51 -8.78
N GLY A 221 -18.06 11.82 -8.61
CA GLY A 221 -19.11 12.83 -8.71
C GLY A 221 -19.56 13.35 -7.34
N THR A 222 -20.58 14.21 -7.33
CA THR A 222 -21.14 14.81 -6.13
C THR A 222 -22.00 13.82 -5.34
N ARG A 223 -21.82 13.76 -4.03
CA ARG A 223 -22.60 12.90 -3.14
C ARG A 223 -22.80 13.53 -1.76
N CYS A 224 -23.94 13.21 -1.14
CA CYS A 224 -24.20 13.53 0.26
C CYS A 224 -23.24 12.76 1.22
N LEU A 225 -22.97 13.32 2.41
CA LEU A 225 -22.29 12.63 3.50
C LEU A 225 -23.00 11.33 3.85
N ASP A 226 -24.34 11.33 3.91
CA ASP A 226 -25.15 10.11 4.00
C ASP A 226 -25.18 9.41 2.62
N ARG A 227 -24.58 8.22 2.56
CA ARG A 227 -24.56 7.41 1.34
C ARG A 227 -25.94 6.90 0.91
N SER A 228 -26.88 6.81 1.86
CA SER A 228 -28.24 6.33 1.63
C SER A 228 -29.20 7.44 1.21
N CYS A 229 -28.75 8.71 1.26
CA CYS A 229 -29.58 9.85 0.88
C CYS A 229 -29.97 9.79 -0.61
N THR A 230 -31.28 9.86 -0.86
CA THR A 230 -31.89 9.88 -2.21
C THR A 230 -32.17 11.30 -2.72
N GLU A 231 -32.09 12.28 -1.85
CA GLU A 231 -32.30 13.71 -2.16
C GLU A 231 -30.98 14.26 -2.73
N ARG A 232 -30.85 14.17 -4.04
CA ARG A 232 -29.70 14.70 -4.78
C ARG A 232 -30.20 15.76 -5.75
N GLU A 233 -29.85 16.97 -5.56
CA GLU A 233 -29.68 17.94 -6.64
C GLU A 233 -28.27 18.50 -6.67
#